data_e3a198e29e7143e47034ab7092f2316c
#
_entry.id   e3a198e29e7143e47034ab7092f2316c
#
_cell.length_a   1.000
_cell.length_b   1.000
_cell.length_c   1.000
_cell.angle_alpha   90.00
_cell.angle_beta   90.00
_cell.angle_gamma   90.00
#
_symmetry.space_group_name_H-M   'P 1'
#
loop_
_entity.id
_entity.type
_entity.pdbx_description
1 polymer ?
#
loop_
_entity_poly.entity_id
_entity_poly.type
_entity_poly.pdbx_seq_one_letter_code
_entity_poly.pdbx_strand_id
1 'polypeptide(L)'
;VTLFTVVSSTLVAYGFARFEFRGKKIFFLILLSTLMLPNAILIIPRYTIFRDLGVLDSYYPFYLMSVFACYPFFTYMLVQFTRGLPRELDESACMDGCGTFRTLISILLPLLKPAMFSAGLFQFLWTDNDYFNSLIYINSVKKFTISLALRLTLDSETVITWKNVMAMSCLAVLPVVILFFLCQKYFVEGIATTGLKG
;
A
#
# COMPACT_ATOMS: atom_id res chain seq x y z
N VAL A 1 -6.19 5.13 -3.15
CA VAL A 1 -5.63 3.83 -2.74
C VAL A 1 -4.44 4.06 -1.81
N THR A 2 -3.32 4.59 -2.27
CA THR A 2 -2.05 4.73 -1.53
C THR A 2 -2.23 5.36 -0.13
N LEU A 3 -2.88 6.52 -0.05
CA LEU A 3 -3.11 7.21 1.23
C LEU A 3 -3.89 6.32 2.21
N PHE A 4 -4.97 5.71 1.75
CA PHE A 4 -5.79 4.83 2.59
C PHE A 4 -5.01 3.61 3.06
N THR A 5 -4.22 2.99 2.19
CA THR A 5 -3.36 1.84 2.58
C THR A 5 -2.35 2.25 3.65
N VAL A 6 -1.67 3.38 3.49
CA VAL A 6 -0.68 3.84 4.48
C VAL A 6 -1.35 4.12 5.82
N VAL A 7 -2.47 4.83 5.83
CA VAL A 7 -3.20 5.16 7.07
C VAL A 7 -3.71 3.90 7.76
N SER A 8 -4.44 3.05 7.04
CA SER A 8 -5.02 1.83 7.61
C SER A 8 -3.95 0.86 8.10
N SER A 9 -2.90 0.64 7.30
CA SER A 9 -1.79 -0.24 7.69
C SER A 9 -1.01 0.30 8.87
N THR A 10 -0.85 1.63 9.00
CA THR A 10 -0.19 2.25 10.15
C THR A 10 -1.01 2.05 11.44
N LEU A 11 -2.32 2.23 11.38
CA LEU A 11 -3.21 2.01 12.52
C LEU A 11 -3.18 0.55 12.99
N VAL A 12 -3.28 -0.39 12.06
CA VAL A 12 -3.20 -1.83 12.37
C VAL A 12 -1.82 -2.19 12.89
N ALA A 13 -0.76 -1.64 12.28
CA ALA A 13 0.61 -1.87 12.74
C ALA A 13 0.85 -1.35 14.15
N TYR A 14 0.32 -0.19 14.49
CA TYR A 14 0.39 0.35 15.85
C TYR A 14 -0.29 -0.60 16.84
N GLY A 15 -1.48 -1.12 16.51
CA GLY A 15 -2.17 -2.12 17.30
C GLY A 15 -1.31 -3.36 17.57
N PHE A 16 -0.70 -3.94 16.55
CA PHE A 16 0.15 -5.12 16.69
C PHE A 16 1.50 -4.84 17.35
N ALA A 17 2.05 -3.65 17.22
CA ALA A 17 3.36 -3.33 17.76
C ALA A 17 3.32 -2.99 19.25
N ARG A 18 2.33 -2.22 19.69
CA ARG A 18 2.31 -1.59 21.01
C ARG A 18 1.33 -2.20 22.01
N PHE A 19 0.20 -2.74 21.53
CA PHE A 19 -0.81 -3.29 22.44
C PHE A 19 -0.63 -4.79 22.67
N GLU A 20 -0.99 -5.23 23.87
CA GLU A 20 -1.17 -6.64 24.20
C GLU A 20 -2.68 -6.94 24.29
N PHE A 21 -3.14 -7.89 23.48
CA PHE A 21 -4.53 -8.33 23.46
C PHE A 21 -4.64 -9.83 23.23
N ARG A 22 -5.78 -10.39 23.64
CA ARG A 22 -6.06 -11.82 23.48
C ARG A 22 -6.05 -12.21 21.99
N GLY A 23 -5.28 -13.23 21.64
CA GLY A 23 -5.20 -13.70 20.25
C GLY A 23 -4.19 -12.96 19.37
N LYS A 24 -3.45 -11.94 19.87
CA LYS A 24 -2.45 -11.18 19.10
C LYS A 24 -1.53 -12.08 18.26
N LYS A 25 -1.00 -13.15 18.87
CA LYS A 25 -0.10 -14.09 18.16
C LYS A 25 -0.82 -14.80 17.01
N ILE A 26 -2.06 -15.21 17.21
CA ILE A 26 -2.86 -15.91 16.20
C ILE A 26 -3.19 -14.96 15.04
N PHE A 27 -3.68 -13.74 15.34
CA PHE A 27 -3.97 -12.75 14.30
C PHE A 27 -2.72 -12.33 13.52
N PHE A 28 -1.58 -12.21 14.21
CA PHE A 28 -0.32 -11.90 13.54
C PHE A 28 0.15 -13.07 12.66
N LEU A 29 -0.02 -14.32 13.10
CA LEU A 29 0.25 -15.50 12.30
C LEU A 29 -0.65 -15.57 11.05
N ILE A 30 -1.95 -15.26 11.19
CA ILE A 30 -2.88 -15.16 10.06
C ILE A 30 -2.39 -14.09 9.06
N LEU A 31 -2.00 -12.91 9.55
CA LEU A 31 -1.45 -11.86 8.71
C LEU A 31 -0.22 -12.34 7.93
N LEU A 32 0.72 -13.04 8.58
CA LEU A 32 1.88 -13.61 7.92
C LEU A 32 1.49 -14.69 6.91
N SER A 33 0.53 -15.55 7.25
CA SER A 33 0.04 -16.59 6.34
C SER A 33 -0.57 -16.00 5.07
N THR A 34 -1.25 -14.85 5.17
CA THR A 34 -1.81 -14.18 3.98
C THR A 34 -0.74 -13.63 3.03
N LEU A 35 0.47 -13.33 3.53
CA LEU A 35 1.60 -12.96 2.68
C LEU A 35 2.09 -14.11 1.77
N MET A 36 1.89 -15.35 2.21
CA MET A 36 2.30 -16.53 1.46
C MET A 36 1.29 -16.94 0.39
N LEU A 37 0.06 -16.40 0.44
CA LEU A 37 -0.97 -16.75 -0.53
C LEU A 37 -0.73 -16.01 -1.85
N PRO A 38 -0.60 -16.71 -2.97
CA PRO A 38 -0.53 -16.08 -4.28
C PRO A 38 -1.79 -15.25 -4.57
N ASN A 39 -1.63 -14.05 -5.09
CA ASN A 39 -2.75 -13.18 -5.42
C ASN A 39 -3.76 -13.85 -6.37
N ALA A 40 -3.28 -14.70 -7.27
CA ALA A 40 -4.09 -15.45 -8.22
C ALA A 40 -5.17 -16.32 -7.55
N ILE A 41 -4.90 -16.90 -6.38
CA ILE A 41 -5.88 -17.72 -5.64
C ILE A 41 -6.98 -16.83 -5.05
N LEU A 42 -6.65 -15.62 -4.64
CA LEU A 42 -7.56 -14.69 -3.97
C LEU A 42 -8.48 -13.94 -4.94
N ILE A 43 -8.16 -13.93 -6.22
CA ILE A 43 -8.89 -13.15 -7.23
C ILE A 43 -10.34 -13.58 -7.36
N ILE A 44 -10.59 -14.89 -7.50
CA ILE A 44 -11.96 -15.42 -7.69
C ILE A 44 -12.85 -15.11 -6.48
N PRO A 45 -12.44 -15.41 -5.23
CA PRO A 45 -13.21 -15.02 -4.05
C PRO A 45 -13.46 -13.50 -3.94
N ARG A 46 -12.44 -12.68 -4.21
CA ARG A 46 -12.58 -11.22 -4.17
C ARG A 46 -13.56 -10.73 -5.23
N TYR A 47 -13.47 -11.23 -6.45
CA TYR A 47 -14.40 -10.88 -7.51
C TYR A 47 -15.84 -11.20 -7.13
N THR A 48 -16.08 -12.40 -6.57
CA THR A 48 -17.42 -12.80 -6.12
C THR A 48 -17.97 -11.85 -5.06
N ILE A 49 -17.16 -11.50 -4.06
CA ILE A 49 -17.55 -10.53 -3.01
C ILE A 49 -17.90 -9.17 -3.63
N PHE A 50 -17.06 -8.63 -4.51
CA PHE A 50 -17.29 -7.31 -5.11
C PHE A 50 -18.47 -7.32 -6.10
N ARG A 51 -18.71 -8.44 -6.79
CA ARG A 51 -19.89 -8.63 -7.61
C ARG A 51 -21.17 -8.61 -6.77
N ASP A 52 -21.18 -9.35 -5.67
CA ASP A 52 -22.35 -9.46 -4.79
C ASP A 52 -22.64 -8.14 -4.05
N LEU A 53 -21.60 -7.34 -3.79
CA LEU A 53 -21.72 -5.96 -3.29
C LEU A 53 -22.14 -4.95 -4.38
N GLY A 54 -22.18 -5.34 -5.65
CA GLY A 54 -22.57 -4.45 -6.76
C GLY A 54 -21.55 -3.34 -7.05
N VAL A 55 -20.28 -3.51 -6.66
CA VAL A 55 -19.24 -2.46 -6.79
C VAL A 55 -18.29 -2.70 -7.97
N LEU A 56 -18.54 -3.70 -8.81
CA LEU A 56 -17.78 -3.92 -10.04
C LEU A 56 -17.95 -2.75 -11.02
N ASP A 57 -17.11 -2.69 -12.03
CA ASP A 57 -16.99 -1.59 -12.98
C ASP A 57 -16.81 -0.22 -12.31
N SER A 58 -16.06 -0.21 -11.22
CA SER A 58 -15.75 1.00 -10.46
C SER A 58 -14.39 0.88 -9.76
N TYR A 59 -13.92 1.98 -9.16
CA TYR A 59 -12.69 1.97 -8.35
C TYR A 59 -12.93 1.56 -6.88
N TYR A 60 -14.16 1.31 -6.47
CA TYR A 60 -14.49 0.91 -5.08
C TYR A 60 -13.76 -0.35 -4.60
N PRO A 61 -13.58 -1.43 -5.39
CA PRO A 61 -12.79 -2.58 -4.97
C PRO A 61 -11.40 -2.21 -4.44
N PHE A 62 -10.70 -1.30 -5.12
CA PHE A 62 -9.37 -0.83 -4.72
C PHE A 62 -9.42 0.02 -3.45
N TYR A 63 -10.44 0.88 -3.30
CA TYR A 63 -10.60 1.68 -2.07
C TYR A 63 -10.96 0.81 -0.88
N LEU A 64 -11.86 -0.16 -1.02
CA LEU A 64 -12.23 -1.08 0.05
C LEU A 64 -11.03 -1.88 0.54
N MET A 65 -10.25 -2.45 -0.37
CA MET A 65 -9.03 -3.17 0.00
C MET A 65 -8.03 -2.27 0.74
N SER A 66 -7.89 -1.01 0.35
CA SER A 66 -6.96 -0.09 1.00
C SER A 66 -7.44 0.40 2.37
N VAL A 67 -8.72 0.68 2.53
CA VAL A 67 -9.28 1.14 3.81
C VAL A 67 -9.24 0.04 4.87
N PHE A 68 -9.48 -1.20 4.48
CA PHE A 68 -9.48 -2.35 5.41
C PHE A 68 -8.11 -3.03 5.59
N ALA A 69 -7.01 -2.35 5.23
CA ALA A 69 -5.65 -2.86 5.36
C ALA A 69 -5.44 -4.25 4.72
N CYS A 70 -6.14 -4.55 3.62
CA CYS A 70 -6.05 -5.82 2.91
C CYS A 70 -4.75 -6.01 2.11
N TYR A 71 -3.75 -5.14 2.34
CA TYR A 71 -2.39 -5.26 1.83
C TYR A 71 -1.44 -5.65 2.97
N PRO A 72 -1.34 -6.93 3.32
CA PRO A 72 -0.65 -7.41 4.53
C PRO A 72 0.84 -7.08 4.54
N PHE A 73 1.48 -6.93 3.39
CA PHE A 73 2.88 -6.54 3.27
C PHE A 73 3.17 -5.20 3.96
N PHE A 74 2.35 -4.18 3.71
CA PHE A 74 2.56 -2.85 4.30
C PHE A 74 2.28 -2.84 5.79
N THR A 75 1.26 -3.58 6.23
CA THR A 75 0.98 -3.76 7.65
C THR A 75 2.17 -4.43 8.34
N TYR A 76 2.68 -5.53 7.79
CA TYR A 76 3.85 -6.22 8.34
C TYR A 76 5.09 -5.32 8.39
N MET A 77 5.40 -4.62 7.29
CA MET A 77 6.55 -3.72 7.22
C MET A 77 6.47 -2.62 8.30
N LEU A 78 5.30 -2.00 8.46
CA LEU A 78 5.09 -0.96 9.46
C LEU A 78 5.09 -1.52 10.90
N VAL A 79 4.63 -2.76 11.13
CA VAL A 79 4.76 -3.44 12.43
C VAL A 79 6.23 -3.59 12.79
N GLN A 80 7.07 -4.09 11.87
CA GLN A 80 8.50 -4.28 12.14
C GLN A 80 9.20 -2.96 12.46
N PHE A 81 8.90 -1.92 11.67
CA PHE A 81 9.49 -0.61 11.93
C PHE A 81 9.04 -0.04 13.27
N THR A 82 7.75 -0.13 13.59
CA THR A 82 7.20 0.36 14.87
C THR A 82 7.78 -0.40 16.07
N ARG A 83 8.00 -1.71 15.93
CA ARG A 83 8.66 -2.52 16.99
C ARG A 83 10.13 -2.13 17.21
N GLY A 84 10.80 -1.61 16.19
CA GLY A 84 12.16 -1.12 16.28
C GLY A 84 12.32 0.20 17.05
N LEU A 85 11.21 0.93 17.28
CA LEU A 85 11.24 2.14 18.08
C LEU A 85 11.25 1.80 19.59
N PRO A 86 12.05 2.50 20.42
CA PRO A 86 12.12 2.29 21.87
C PRO A 86 10.74 2.40 22.55
N ARG A 87 10.45 1.53 23.52
CA ARG A 87 9.19 1.58 24.28
C ARG A 87 9.16 2.72 25.29
N GLU A 88 10.30 3.19 25.70
CA GLU A 88 10.49 4.34 26.59
C GLU A 88 9.79 5.61 26.07
N LEU A 89 9.60 5.71 24.75
CA LEU A 89 8.84 6.80 24.15
C LEU A 89 7.34 6.74 24.53
N ASP A 90 6.78 5.55 24.58
CA ASP A 90 5.38 5.34 24.96
C ASP A 90 5.20 5.55 26.47
N GLU A 91 6.17 5.09 27.28
CA GLU A 91 6.19 5.25 28.74
C GLU A 91 6.30 6.71 29.13
N SER A 92 7.22 7.46 28.53
CA SER A 92 7.40 8.90 28.75
C SER A 92 6.11 9.67 28.38
N ALA A 93 5.50 9.33 27.22
CA ALA A 93 4.24 9.92 26.81
C ALA A 93 3.10 9.66 27.82
N CYS A 94 3.06 8.46 28.38
CA CYS A 94 2.09 8.09 29.41
C CYS A 94 2.30 8.90 30.70
N MET A 95 3.56 9.08 31.13
CA MET A 95 3.90 9.91 32.29
C MET A 95 3.51 11.38 32.10
N ASP A 96 3.60 11.88 30.86
CA ASP A 96 3.15 13.24 30.47
C ASP A 96 1.63 13.33 30.30
N GLY A 97 0.88 12.28 30.62
CA GLY A 97 -0.58 12.25 30.52
C GLY A 97 -1.13 12.13 29.09
N CYS A 98 -0.29 11.75 28.12
CA CYS A 98 -0.73 11.53 26.76
C CYS A 98 -1.56 10.25 26.66
N GLY A 99 -2.78 10.36 26.12
CA GLY A 99 -3.56 9.19 25.73
C GLY A 99 -2.99 8.50 24.50
N THR A 100 -3.32 7.24 24.30
CA THR A 100 -2.85 6.35 23.24
C THR A 100 -2.86 6.97 21.86
N PHE A 101 -3.95 7.63 21.47
CA PHE A 101 -4.09 8.24 20.16
C PHE A 101 -3.18 9.48 20.00
N ARG A 102 -3.02 10.26 21.05
CA ARG A 102 -2.11 11.39 21.09
C ARG A 102 -0.65 10.94 20.98
N THR A 103 -0.29 9.87 21.67
CA THR A 103 1.04 9.23 21.56
C THR A 103 1.32 8.80 20.13
N LEU A 104 0.35 8.15 19.47
CA LEU A 104 0.51 7.79 18.05
C LEU A 104 0.76 9.03 17.19
N ILE A 105 -0.10 10.05 17.26
CA ILE A 105 -0.05 11.19 16.34
C ILE A 105 1.15 12.10 16.62
N SER A 106 1.43 12.41 17.89
CA SER A 106 2.40 13.45 18.25
C SER A 106 3.83 12.91 18.39
N ILE A 107 4.00 11.61 18.67
CA ILE A 107 5.32 11.04 18.96
C ILE A 107 5.68 9.99 17.90
N LEU A 108 4.86 8.96 17.72
CA LEU A 108 5.23 7.83 16.86
C LEU A 108 5.10 8.15 15.37
N LEU A 109 4.02 8.81 14.92
CA LEU A 109 3.86 9.15 13.50
C LEU A 109 5.02 9.99 12.92
N PRO A 110 5.55 11.02 13.60
CA PRO A 110 6.75 11.72 13.13
C PRO A 110 7.95 10.80 12.93
N LEU A 111 8.16 9.83 13.83
CA LEU A 111 9.24 8.86 13.73
C LEU A 111 9.00 7.78 12.67
N LEU A 112 7.74 7.47 12.41
CA LEU A 112 7.31 6.50 11.38
C LEU A 112 7.30 7.10 9.96
N LYS A 113 7.45 8.41 9.80
CA LYS A 113 7.41 9.08 8.49
C LYS A 113 8.26 8.39 7.41
N PRO A 114 9.52 7.98 7.65
CA PRO A 114 10.33 7.32 6.61
C PRO A 114 9.72 5.99 6.16
N ALA A 115 9.23 5.18 7.11
CA ALA A 115 8.60 3.89 6.81
C ALA A 115 7.25 4.06 6.12
N MET A 116 6.43 5.01 6.57
CA MET A 116 5.15 5.36 5.94
C MET A 116 5.36 5.87 4.51
N PHE A 117 6.39 6.67 4.31
CA PHE A 117 6.77 7.16 2.99
C PHE A 117 7.17 6.02 2.06
N SER A 118 8.02 5.09 2.53
CA SER A 118 8.41 3.90 1.77
C SER A 118 7.19 3.02 1.45
N ALA A 119 6.30 2.81 2.42
CA ALA A 119 5.05 2.09 2.19
C ALA A 119 4.18 2.77 1.11
N GLY A 120 4.06 4.08 1.19
CA GLY A 120 3.30 4.87 0.23
C GLY A 120 3.88 4.79 -1.17
N LEU A 121 5.21 4.87 -1.30
CA LEU A 121 5.90 4.76 -2.57
C LEU A 121 5.68 3.37 -3.22
N PHE A 122 5.93 2.29 -2.46
CA PHE A 122 5.71 0.94 -2.98
C PHE A 122 4.24 0.70 -3.35
N GLN A 123 3.30 1.15 -2.51
CA GLN A 123 1.88 1.02 -2.82
C GLN A 123 1.50 1.81 -4.06
N PHE A 124 2.06 3.01 -4.26
CA PHE A 124 1.83 3.79 -5.46
C PHE A 124 2.31 3.03 -6.70
N LEU A 125 3.56 2.55 -6.70
CA LEU A 125 4.14 1.80 -7.80
C LEU A 125 3.35 0.51 -8.10
N TRP A 126 2.91 -0.20 -7.08
CA TRP A 126 2.10 -1.41 -7.25
C TRP A 126 0.73 -1.10 -7.84
N THR A 127 0.08 -0.03 -7.39
CA THR A 127 -1.24 0.38 -7.89
C THR A 127 -1.15 0.90 -9.33
N ASP A 128 -0.13 1.67 -9.65
CA ASP A 128 0.09 2.22 -10.99
C ASP A 128 0.32 1.11 -12.03
N ASN A 129 1.06 0.05 -11.65
CA ASN A 129 1.34 -1.11 -12.50
C ASN A 129 0.28 -2.21 -12.41
N ASP A 130 -0.81 -2.01 -11.65
CA ASP A 130 -1.82 -3.06 -11.43
C ASP A 130 -2.78 -3.19 -12.63
N TYR A 131 -2.28 -3.83 -13.66
CA TYR A 131 -3.04 -4.21 -14.84
C TYR A 131 -4.10 -5.28 -14.52
N PHE A 132 -3.72 -6.32 -13.74
CA PHE A 132 -4.51 -7.53 -13.62
C PHE A 132 -5.80 -7.35 -12.81
N ASN A 133 -5.73 -6.70 -11.65
CA ASN A 133 -6.93 -6.38 -10.88
C ASN A 133 -7.80 -5.35 -11.63
N SER A 134 -7.17 -4.40 -12.35
CA SER A 134 -7.91 -3.45 -13.18
C SER A 134 -8.69 -4.14 -14.29
N LEU A 135 -8.12 -5.15 -14.96
CA LEU A 135 -8.78 -5.94 -15.99
C LEU A 135 -10.01 -6.68 -15.44
N ILE A 136 -9.94 -7.18 -14.21
CA ILE A 136 -10.99 -8.00 -13.60
C ILE A 136 -12.14 -7.14 -13.06
N TYR A 137 -11.83 -5.98 -12.48
CA TYR A 137 -12.84 -5.19 -11.78
C TYR A 137 -13.45 -4.08 -12.64
N ILE A 138 -12.79 -3.65 -13.74
CA ILE A 138 -13.20 -2.51 -14.56
C ILE A 138 -13.55 -3.00 -15.97
N ASN A 139 -14.82 -2.83 -16.38
CA ASN A 139 -15.30 -3.25 -17.69
C ASN A 139 -15.45 -2.08 -18.67
N SER A 140 -15.75 -0.88 -18.18
CA SER A 140 -16.00 0.30 -19.01
C SER A 140 -14.68 0.92 -19.49
N VAL A 141 -14.51 1.06 -20.81
CA VAL A 141 -13.30 1.67 -21.44
C VAL A 141 -12.99 3.06 -20.87
N LYS A 142 -14.01 3.86 -20.55
CA LYS A 142 -13.84 5.21 -19.98
C LYS A 142 -13.20 5.23 -18.60
N LYS A 143 -13.16 4.07 -17.92
CA LYS A 143 -12.60 3.90 -16.57
C LYS A 143 -11.27 3.15 -16.58
N PHE A 144 -10.73 2.80 -17.73
CA PHE A 144 -9.49 2.06 -17.82
C PHE A 144 -8.34 2.86 -17.24
N THR A 145 -7.51 2.19 -16.45
CA THR A 145 -6.20 2.72 -16.06
C THR A 145 -5.27 2.76 -17.26
N ILE A 146 -4.23 3.60 -17.21
CA ILE A 146 -3.25 3.70 -18.31
C ILE A 146 -2.60 2.34 -18.58
N SER A 147 -2.23 1.61 -17.52
CA SER A 147 -1.63 0.26 -17.62
C SER A 147 -2.56 -0.73 -18.31
N LEU A 148 -3.86 -0.70 -17.98
CA LEU A 148 -4.87 -1.57 -18.62
C LEU A 148 -5.08 -1.17 -20.09
N ALA A 149 -5.24 0.12 -20.37
CA ALA A 149 -5.47 0.62 -21.72
C ALA A 149 -4.28 0.31 -22.64
N LEU A 150 -3.05 0.51 -22.15
CA LEU A 150 -1.82 0.21 -22.90
C LEU A 150 -1.75 -1.29 -23.23
N ARG A 151 -2.02 -2.15 -22.28
CA ARG A 151 -1.97 -3.61 -22.49
C ARG A 151 -3.02 -4.06 -23.50
N LEU A 152 -4.26 -3.59 -23.38
CA LEU A 152 -5.32 -3.94 -24.34
C LEU A 152 -5.06 -3.41 -25.74
N THR A 153 -4.36 -2.26 -25.87
CA THR A 153 -3.93 -1.74 -27.18
C THR A 153 -2.88 -2.65 -27.84
N LEU A 154 -1.99 -3.25 -27.04
CA LEU A 154 -0.97 -4.18 -27.52
C LEU A 154 -1.56 -5.55 -27.89
N ASP A 155 -2.57 -6.00 -27.13
CA ASP A 155 -3.22 -7.31 -27.34
C ASP A 155 -4.30 -7.27 -28.44
N SER A 156 -4.64 -6.08 -28.99
CA SER A 156 -5.63 -5.95 -30.05
C SER A 156 -5.10 -6.53 -31.36
N GLU A 157 -5.90 -7.38 -32.04
CA GLU A 157 -5.58 -7.96 -33.35
C GLU A 157 -5.67 -6.92 -34.49
N THR A 158 -6.10 -5.70 -34.21
CA THR A 158 -6.16 -4.59 -35.15
C THR A 158 -4.78 -3.98 -35.36
N VAL A 159 -4.59 -3.26 -36.48
CA VAL A 159 -3.33 -2.60 -36.82
C VAL A 159 -2.82 -1.76 -35.64
N ILE A 160 -1.74 -2.22 -35.01
CA ILE A 160 -1.12 -1.52 -33.87
C ILE A 160 -0.57 -0.17 -34.37
N THR A 161 -1.15 0.90 -33.90
CA THR A 161 -0.63 2.24 -34.18
C THR A 161 0.48 2.54 -33.16
N TRP A 162 1.71 2.20 -33.50
CA TRP A 162 2.89 2.39 -32.66
C TRP A 162 3.03 3.80 -32.08
N LYS A 163 2.59 4.81 -32.83
CA LYS A 163 2.54 6.20 -32.36
C LYS A 163 1.70 6.33 -31.06
N ASN A 164 0.53 5.72 -31.02
CA ASN A 164 -0.34 5.78 -29.85
C ASN A 164 0.24 4.98 -28.68
N VAL A 165 0.80 3.81 -28.96
CA VAL A 165 1.47 2.98 -27.94
C VAL A 165 2.62 3.75 -27.28
N MET A 166 3.48 4.39 -28.08
CA MET A 166 4.59 5.19 -27.54
C MET A 166 4.11 6.39 -26.73
N ALA A 167 3.09 7.10 -27.20
CA ALA A 167 2.51 8.22 -26.45
C ALA A 167 1.92 7.76 -25.10
N MET A 168 1.17 6.67 -25.09
CA MET A 168 0.61 6.11 -23.86
C MET A 168 1.69 5.60 -22.90
N SER A 169 2.75 4.97 -23.43
CA SER A 169 3.89 4.52 -22.62
C SER A 169 4.61 5.69 -21.95
N CYS A 170 4.84 6.79 -22.68
CA CYS A 170 5.41 8.01 -22.10
C CYS A 170 4.54 8.56 -20.98
N LEU A 171 3.21 8.61 -21.19
CA LEU A 171 2.28 9.06 -20.15
C LEU A 171 2.25 8.13 -18.95
N ALA A 172 2.35 6.82 -19.14
CA ALA A 172 2.38 5.84 -18.06
C ALA A 172 3.63 5.97 -17.17
N VAL A 173 4.78 6.26 -17.75
CA VAL A 173 6.04 6.40 -17.00
C VAL A 173 6.14 7.75 -16.27
N LEU A 174 5.49 8.78 -16.77
CA LEU A 174 5.63 10.15 -16.29
C LEU A 174 5.30 10.32 -14.78
N PRO A 175 4.19 9.77 -14.22
CA PRO A 175 3.91 9.86 -12.78
C PRO A 175 5.01 9.24 -11.92
N VAL A 176 5.56 8.09 -12.36
CA VAL A 176 6.62 7.38 -11.63
C VAL A 176 7.90 8.20 -11.62
N VAL A 177 8.28 8.78 -12.77
CA VAL A 177 9.46 9.63 -12.89
C VAL A 177 9.34 10.89 -12.03
N ILE A 178 8.19 11.56 -12.07
CA ILE A 178 7.93 12.73 -11.22
C ILE A 178 8.05 12.34 -9.74
N LEU A 179 7.41 11.24 -9.34
CA LEU A 179 7.48 10.76 -7.97
C LEU A 179 8.92 10.47 -7.56
N PHE A 180 9.71 9.83 -8.42
CA PHE A 180 11.12 9.54 -8.17
C PHE A 180 11.91 10.82 -7.87
N PHE A 181 11.81 11.85 -8.70
CA PHE A 181 12.53 13.11 -8.49
C PHE A 181 12.07 13.85 -7.22
N LEU A 182 10.81 13.78 -6.87
CA LEU A 182 10.30 14.36 -5.63
C LEU A 182 10.78 13.61 -4.38
N CYS A 183 11.01 12.32 -4.51
CA CYS A 183 11.23 11.41 -3.40
C CYS A 183 12.70 11.00 -3.20
N GLN A 184 13.58 11.26 -4.18
CA GLN A 184 14.98 10.82 -4.17
C GLN A 184 15.75 11.18 -2.90
N LYS A 185 15.52 12.36 -2.31
CA LYS A 185 16.19 12.81 -1.09
C LYS A 185 15.85 11.93 0.14
N TYR A 186 14.63 11.43 0.21
CA TYR A 186 14.18 10.57 1.32
C TYR A 186 14.78 9.16 1.23
N PHE A 187 15.10 8.68 0.01
CA PHE A 187 15.84 7.44 -0.18
C PHE A 187 17.27 7.54 0.33
N VAL A 188 17.95 8.64 0.05
CA VAL A 188 19.33 8.85 0.47
C VAL A 188 19.44 8.97 1.99
N GLU A 189 18.54 9.71 2.62
CA GLU A 189 18.51 9.88 4.08
C GLU A 189 18.14 8.55 4.80
N GLY A 190 17.21 7.76 4.26
CA GLY A 190 16.83 6.47 4.83
C GLY A 190 17.94 5.42 4.81
N ILE A 191 18.77 5.41 3.77
CA ILE A 191 19.91 4.50 3.65
C ILE A 191 21.06 4.96 4.58
N ALA A 192 21.30 6.25 4.71
CA ALA A 192 22.36 6.81 5.55
C ALA A 192 22.15 6.50 7.05
N THR A 193 20.91 6.49 7.51
CA THR A 193 20.60 6.18 8.93
C THR A 193 20.73 4.70 9.29
N THR A 194 20.60 3.80 8.32
CA THR A 194 20.84 2.36 8.53
C THR A 194 22.31 1.96 8.43
N GLY A 195 23.14 2.75 7.73
CA GLY A 195 24.59 2.50 7.57
C GLY A 195 25.47 2.93 8.76
N LEU A 196 24.96 3.69 9.72
CA LEU A 196 25.71 4.20 10.87
C LEU A 196 25.60 3.33 12.13
N LYS A 197 25.02 2.14 12.05
CA LYS A 197 24.96 1.13 13.13
C LYS A 197 25.86 -0.07 12.82
N GLY A 198 27.09 0.20 12.35
CA GLY A 198 28.17 -0.76 12.25
C GLY A 198 29.30 -0.37 13.17
#